data_20bbf250b299e6960b31497435a4ffe5
#
_entry.id   20bbf250b299e6960b31497435a4ffe5
#
_cell.length_a   1.000
_cell.length_b   1.000
_cell.length_c   1.000
_cell.angle_alpha   90.00
_cell.angle_beta   90.00
_cell.angle_gamma   90.00
#
_symmetry.space_group_name_H-M   'P 1'
#
loop_
_entity.id
_entity.type
_entity.pdbx_description
1 polymer ?
#
loop_
_entity_poly.entity_id
_entity_poly.type
_entity_poly.pdbx_seq_one_letter_code
_entity_poly.pdbx_strand_id
1 'polypeptide(L)'
;MITKKNQFSGASFDYANDKKTCIASGEYRHEDGKLVKVDLNGRLTKDKVEYPFYASVAADGHVNISGVAVEAIADVAAQVSAILSEINAD
;
A
#
# COMPACT_ATOMS: atom_id res chain seq x y z
N MET A 1 -1.43 -2.22 9.86
CA MET A 1 -2.86 -2.54 10.01
C MET A 1 -3.70 -1.63 9.15
N ILE A 2 -4.62 -2.20 8.40
CA ILE A 2 -5.50 -1.45 7.51
C ILE A 2 -6.77 -1.05 8.24
N THR A 3 -7.17 0.21 8.06
CA THR A 3 -8.44 0.73 8.53
C THR A 3 -9.26 1.15 7.31
N LYS A 4 -10.40 0.50 7.09
CA LYS A 4 -11.29 0.79 5.97
C LYS A 4 -12.20 1.96 6.31
N LYS A 5 -12.42 2.84 5.33
CA LYS A 5 -13.25 4.02 5.54
C LYS A 5 -14.55 3.96 4.76
N ASN A 6 -14.46 3.89 3.43
CA ASN A 6 -15.62 3.84 2.56
C ASN A 6 -15.60 2.53 1.80
N GLN A 7 -16.68 1.75 1.92
CA GLN A 7 -16.76 0.46 1.25
C GLN A 7 -17.72 0.54 0.07
N PHE A 8 -17.24 0.04 -1.06
CA PHE A 8 -18.02 -0.12 -2.29
C PHE A 8 -17.72 -1.51 -2.84
N SER A 9 -17.39 -1.69 -4.12
CA SER A 9 -16.82 -2.95 -4.60
C SER A 9 -15.32 -3.05 -4.30
N GLY A 10 -14.94 -2.55 -3.15
CA GLY A 10 -13.58 -2.41 -2.60
C GLY A 10 -13.65 -1.56 -1.35
N ALA A 11 -12.64 -0.75 -1.11
CA ALA A 11 -12.64 0.20 0.02
C ALA A 11 -11.55 1.26 -0.14
N SER A 12 -11.76 2.40 0.52
CA SER A 12 -10.68 3.33 0.85
C SER A 12 -10.07 2.86 2.17
N PHE A 13 -8.79 3.08 2.37
CA PHE A 13 -8.13 2.59 3.57
C PHE A 13 -6.98 3.48 4.01
N ASP A 14 -6.67 3.38 5.31
CA ASP A 14 -5.42 3.89 5.87
C ASP A 14 -4.62 2.71 6.40
N TYR A 15 -3.30 2.82 6.32
CA TYR A 15 -2.39 1.78 6.81
C TYR A 15 -1.34 2.41 7.71
N ALA A 16 -1.00 1.72 8.79
CA ALA A 16 0.17 2.01 9.61
C ALA A 16 0.74 0.70 10.09
N ASN A 17 2.07 0.55 10.04
CA ASN A 17 2.72 -0.61 10.63
C ASN A 17 2.80 -0.46 12.15
N ASP A 18 3.20 -1.53 12.85
CA ASP A 18 3.21 -1.54 14.32
C ASP A 18 4.06 -0.42 14.91
N LYS A 19 5.19 -0.12 14.31
CA LYS A 19 6.11 0.92 14.79
C LYS A 19 5.76 2.30 14.28
N LYS A 20 4.75 2.40 13.42
CA LYS A 20 4.32 3.65 12.77
C LYS A 20 5.44 4.32 11.97
N THR A 21 6.37 3.51 11.47
CA THR A 21 7.43 4.00 10.58
C THR A 21 7.00 3.98 9.12
N CYS A 22 5.86 3.37 8.80
CA CYS A 22 5.26 3.41 7.49
C CYS A 22 3.79 3.76 7.61
N ILE A 23 3.38 4.83 6.96
CA ILE A 23 1.98 5.28 6.94
C ILE A 23 1.60 5.43 5.48
N ALA A 24 0.45 4.89 5.11
CA ALA A 24 -0.03 4.96 3.75
C ALA A 24 -1.54 5.10 3.71
N SER A 25 -2.07 5.54 2.59
CA SER A 25 -3.50 5.57 2.34
C SER A 25 -3.77 5.33 0.88
N GLY A 26 -4.95 4.82 0.57
CA GLY A 26 -5.30 4.55 -0.81
C GLY A 26 -6.65 3.90 -0.94
N GLU A 27 -6.86 3.27 -2.11
CA GLU A 27 -8.09 2.60 -2.45
C GLU A 27 -7.77 1.29 -3.15
N TYR A 28 -8.67 0.33 -3.00
CA TYR A 28 -8.60 -0.90 -3.77
C TYR A 28 -9.99 -1.29 -4.25
N ARG A 29 -10.02 -2.11 -5.31
CA ARG A 29 -11.26 -2.61 -5.90
C ARG A 29 -11.21 -4.10 -6.09
N HIS A 30 -12.36 -4.74 -5.91
CA HIS A 30 -12.57 -6.15 -6.23
C HIS A 30 -13.63 -6.28 -7.31
N GLU A 31 -13.45 -7.24 -8.21
CA GLU A 31 -14.47 -7.66 -9.16
C GLU A 31 -14.51 -9.19 -9.16
N ASP A 32 -15.71 -9.74 -8.95
CA ASP A 32 -15.92 -11.20 -8.91
C ASP A 32 -14.98 -11.88 -7.89
N GLY A 33 -14.76 -11.22 -6.76
CA GLY A 33 -13.90 -11.74 -5.70
C GLY A 33 -12.40 -11.60 -5.95
N LYS A 34 -12.01 -10.96 -7.06
CA LYS A 34 -10.60 -10.76 -7.39
C LYS A 34 -10.21 -9.31 -7.22
N LEU A 35 -9.00 -9.09 -6.71
CA LEU A 35 -8.43 -7.76 -6.59
C LEU A 35 -8.01 -7.29 -8.00
N VAL A 36 -8.62 -6.21 -8.48
CA VAL A 36 -8.38 -5.72 -9.84
C VAL A 36 -7.64 -4.40 -9.88
N LYS A 37 -7.55 -3.69 -8.77
CA LYS A 37 -6.87 -2.41 -8.73
C LYS A 37 -6.50 -2.04 -7.29
N VAL A 38 -5.31 -1.51 -7.12
CA VAL A 38 -4.90 -0.86 -5.88
C VAL A 38 -4.12 0.39 -6.26
N ASP A 39 -4.44 1.51 -5.63
CA ASP A 39 -3.64 2.74 -5.71
C ASP A 39 -3.39 3.19 -4.28
N LEU A 40 -2.13 3.43 -3.95
CA LEU A 40 -1.80 3.92 -2.62
C LEU A 40 -0.59 4.84 -2.68
N ASN A 41 -0.52 5.73 -1.72
CA ASN A 41 0.66 6.54 -1.49
C ASN A 41 0.94 6.60 0.01
N GLY A 42 2.20 6.82 0.35
CA GLY A 42 2.57 6.83 1.75
C GLY A 42 3.95 7.37 1.97
N ARG A 43 4.41 7.22 3.20
CA ARG A 43 5.74 7.63 3.63
C ARG A 43 6.34 6.59 4.53
N LEU A 44 7.62 6.30 4.29
CA LEU A 44 8.42 5.45 5.15
C LEU A 44 9.42 6.33 5.87
N THR A 45 9.53 6.17 7.19
CA THR A 45 10.53 6.88 7.99
C THR A 45 11.65 5.91 8.33
N LYS A 46 12.87 6.25 7.94
CA LYS A 46 14.07 5.43 8.17
C LYS A 46 15.20 6.35 8.59
N ASP A 47 15.79 6.09 9.77
CA ASP A 47 16.88 6.89 10.31
C ASP A 47 16.52 8.39 10.36
N LYS A 48 15.28 8.69 10.78
CA LYS A 48 14.73 10.05 10.91
C LYS A 48 14.55 10.77 9.58
N VAL A 49 14.64 10.04 8.46
CA VAL A 49 14.39 10.60 7.14
C VAL A 49 13.09 10.03 6.59
N GLU A 50 12.25 10.89 6.03
CA GLU A 50 11.00 10.45 5.41
C GLU A 50 11.20 10.19 3.92
N TYR A 51 10.69 9.04 3.47
CA TYR A 51 10.75 8.63 2.07
C TYR A 51 9.33 8.47 1.56
N PRO A 52 8.81 9.44 0.79
CA PRO A 52 7.49 9.27 0.18
C PRO A 52 7.53 8.22 -0.91
N PHE A 53 6.41 7.53 -1.12
CA PHE A 53 6.31 6.54 -2.18
C PHE A 53 4.89 6.46 -2.70
N TYR A 54 4.77 5.97 -3.93
CA TYR A 54 3.50 5.66 -4.57
C TYR A 54 3.55 4.23 -5.07
N ALA A 55 2.47 3.48 -4.91
CA ALA A 55 2.38 2.12 -5.41
C ALA A 55 1.02 1.88 -6.05
N SER A 56 1.00 1.05 -7.08
CA SER A 56 -0.24 0.66 -7.73
C SER A 56 -0.16 -0.80 -8.15
N VAL A 57 -1.32 -1.44 -8.22
CA VAL A 57 -1.44 -2.81 -8.73
C VAL A 57 -2.45 -2.78 -9.87
N ALA A 58 -2.03 -3.32 -11.01
CA ALA A 58 -2.89 -3.42 -12.19
C ALA A 58 -3.73 -4.71 -12.15
N ALA A 59 -4.74 -4.78 -13.00
CA ALA A 59 -5.64 -5.94 -13.05
C ALA A 59 -4.92 -7.25 -13.38
N ASP A 60 -3.78 -7.19 -14.06
CA ASP A 60 -2.96 -8.36 -14.37
C ASP A 60 -2.05 -8.81 -13.22
N GLY A 61 -2.11 -8.11 -12.08
CA GLY A 61 -1.31 -8.44 -10.90
C GLY A 61 0.06 -7.79 -10.83
N HIS A 62 0.42 -6.98 -11.82
CA HIS A 62 1.71 -6.28 -11.78
C HIS A 62 1.69 -5.13 -10.77
N VAL A 63 2.74 -5.06 -9.97
CA VAL A 63 2.91 -4.03 -8.96
C VAL A 63 3.94 -3.02 -9.45
N ASN A 64 3.57 -1.74 -9.38
CA ASN A 64 4.47 -0.62 -9.68
C ASN A 64 4.71 0.16 -8.39
N ILE A 65 5.98 0.45 -8.09
CA ILE A 65 6.36 1.32 -6.99
C ILE A 65 7.21 2.42 -7.59
N SER A 66 6.85 3.67 -7.33
CA SER A 66 7.52 4.81 -7.95
C SER A 66 7.84 5.91 -6.95
N GLY A 67 8.78 6.76 -7.31
CA GLY A 67 9.16 7.91 -6.51
C GLY A 67 10.01 7.58 -5.28
N VAL A 68 10.55 6.37 -5.18
CA VAL A 68 11.27 5.91 -4.00
C VAL A 68 12.79 6.08 -4.21
N ALA A 69 13.45 6.64 -3.20
CA ALA A 69 14.90 6.72 -3.20
C ALA A 69 15.50 5.31 -3.12
N VAL A 70 16.65 5.13 -3.77
CA VAL A 70 17.28 3.81 -3.89
C VAL A 70 17.58 3.18 -2.54
N GLU A 71 17.96 3.97 -1.54
CA GLU A 71 18.28 3.47 -0.19
C GLU A 71 17.06 2.99 0.59
N ALA A 72 15.85 3.30 0.14
CA ALA A 72 14.62 2.91 0.81
C ALA A 72 13.82 1.88 0.03
N ILE A 73 14.24 1.50 -1.17
CA ILE A 73 13.40 0.71 -2.06
C ILE A 73 13.06 -0.66 -1.50
N ALA A 74 14.00 -1.33 -0.84
CA ALA A 74 13.74 -2.64 -0.26
C ALA A 74 12.74 -2.56 0.90
N ASP A 75 12.88 -1.53 1.75
CA ASP A 75 11.98 -1.34 2.89
C ASP A 75 10.57 -0.98 2.43
N VAL A 76 10.45 -0.12 1.40
CA VAL A 76 9.15 0.24 0.84
C VAL A 76 8.50 -0.98 0.19
N ALA A 77 9.25 -1.78 -0.56
CA ALA A 77 8.72 -2.98 -1.19
C ALA A 77 8.17 -3.96 -0.14
N ALA A 78 8.86 -4.12 0.98
CA ALA A 78 8.40 -4.96 2.07
C ALA A 78 7.09 -4.45 2.67
N GLN A 79 6.95 -3.14 2.85
CA GLN A 79 5.73 -2.55 3.38
C GLN A 79 4.56 -2.66 2.38
N VAL A 80 4.82 -2.43 1.11
CA VAL A 80 3.79 -2.61 0.07
C VAL A 80 3.30 -4.06 0.05
N SER A 81 4.21 -5.03 0.15
CA SER A 81 3.86 -6.43 0.22
C SER A 81 2.96 -6.73 1.43
N ALA A 82 3.28 -6.16 2.60
CA ALA A 82 2.48 -6.32 3.81
C ALA A 82 1.08 -5.72 3.64
N ILE A 83 0.99 -4.54 3.03
CA ILE A 83 -0.30 -3.89 2.76
C ILE A 83 -1.16 -4.77 1.85
N LEU A 84 -0.58 -5.27 0.76
CA LEU A 84 -1.30 -6.11 -0.19
C LEU A 84 -1.77 -7.42 0.46
N SER A 85 -0.97 -7.99 1.36
CA SER A 85 -1.39 -9.18 2.10
C SER A 85 -2.60 -8.91 2.98
N GLU A 86 -2.65 -7.75 3.65
CA GLU A 86 -3.80 -7.39 4.47
C GLU A 86 -5.04 -7.13 3.63
N ILE A 87 -4.90 -6.50 2.47
CA ILE A 87 -6.02 -6.29 1.55
C ILE A 87 -6.57 -7.62 1.07
N ASN A 88 -5.71 -8.56 0.69
CA ASN A 88 -6.13 -9.87 0.19
C ASN A 88 -6.71 -10.78 1.27
N ALA A 89 -6.41 -10.52 2.53
CA ALA A 89 -6.94 -11.30 3.65
C ALA A 89 -8.42 -10.97 3.93
N ASP A 90 -8.92 -9.91 3.35
CA ASP A 90 -10.33 -9.56 3.44
C ASP A 90 -11.11 -10.33 2.36
#